data_ca6d0b7839484cfc50656bec7ac37e49
#
_entry.id   ca6d0b7839484cfc50656bec7ac37e49
#
_cell.length_a   1.000
_cell.length_b   1.000
_cell.length_c   1.000
_cell.angle_alpha   90.00
_cell.angle_beta   90.00
_cell.angle_gamma   90.00
#
_symmetry.space_group_name_H-M   'P 1'
#
loop_
_entity.id
_entity.type
_entity.pdbx_description
1 polymer ?
#
loop_
_entity_poly.entity_id
_entity_poly.type
_entity_poly.pdbx_seq_one_letter_code
_entity_poly.pdbx_strand_id
1 'polypeptide(L)'
;MNPVSFLLRGLAAALVIAVLAACSDSGTGERVLVARPAGGDFVLQSAAGPVDTKALRGNVLLIYFGYVNCPDICPVSMAAGAAALNALTPAERAKTRMIMISVDPERDTPAKLKDYVAYFHPSMVGAVGTATETAAIAKSFGVGYVRQPTRPDGGYAVDHSSQTFVIGPDGKVAELLPMGVPTGKVVATVRKLL
;
A
#
# COMPACT_ATOMS: atom_id res chain seq x y z
N MET A 1 2.29 -19.45 70.70
CA MET A 1 2.40 -19.08 69.27
C MET A 1 3.48 -19.97 68.69
N ASN A 2 3.13 -20.87 67.77
CA ASN A 2 4.00 -21.94 67.31
C ASN A 2 5.02 -21.42 66.24
N PRO A 3 6.30 -21.51 66.42
CA PRO A 3 7.33 -21.00 65.48
C PRO A 3 7.21 -21.60 64.09
N VAL A 4 6.66 -22.82 63.97
CA VAL A 4 6.44 -23.49 62.70
C VAL A 4 5.45 -22.76 61.78
N SER A 5 4.46 -22.07 62.35
CA SER A 5 3.47 -21.32 61.57
C SER A 5 4.04 -20.04 60.91
N PHE A 6 5.10 -19.48 61.46
CA PHE A 6 5.79 -18.32 60.92
C PHE A 6 6.68 -18.67 59.73
N LEU A 7 7.35 -19.81 59.80
CA LEU A 7 8.19 -20.32 58.73
C LEU A 7 7.38 -20.71 57.48
N LEU A 8 6.23 -21.37 57.66
CA LEU A 8 5.32 -21.72 56.57
C LEU A 8 4.70 -20.52 55.86
N ARG A 9 4.41 -19.45 56.61
CA ARG A 9 3.90 -18.21 56.01
C ARG A 9 4.95 -17.44 55.21
N GLY A 10 6.19 -17.46 55.68
CA GLY A 10 7.34 -16.86 54.97
C GLY A 10 7.67 -17.55 53.65
N LEU A 11 7.64 -18.91 53.65
CA LEU A 11 7.88 -19.67 52.41
C LEU A 11 6.78 -19.51 51.37
N ALA A 12 5.51 -19.44 51.81
CA ALA A 12 4.37 -19.21 50.89
C ALA A 12 4.43 -17.84 50.23
N ALA A 13 4.80 -16.78 50.98
CA ALA A 13 4.93 -15.43 50.45
C ALA A 13 6.11 -15.33 49.47
N ALA A 14 7.25 -15.98 49.72
CA ALA A 14 8.38 -15.99 48.84
C ALA A 14 8.08 -16.72 47.50
N LEU A 15 7.32 -17.82 47.54
CA LEU A 15 6.92 -18.58 46.37
C LEU A 15 5.97 -17.77 45.45
N VAL A 16 5.04 -17.01 46.03
CA VAL A 16 4.11 -16.16 45.25
C VAL A 16 4.87 -15.02 44.55
N ILE A 17 5.87 -14.41 45.19
CA ILE A 17 6.66 -13.35 44.60
C ILE A 17 7.53 -13.92 43.44
N ALA A 18 8.07 -15.12 43.58
CA ALA A 18 8.86 -15.76 42.52
C ALA A 18 8.01 -16.11 41.29
N VAL A 19 6.73 -16.50 41.46
CA VAL A 19 5.83 -16.80 40.35
C VAL A 19 5.40 -15.52 39.61
N LEU A 20 5.23 -14.41 40.32
CA LEU A 20 4.89 -13.12 39.70
C LEU A 20 6.07 -12.50 38.92
N ALA A 21 7.30 -12.78 39.31
CA ALA A 21 8.50 -12.33 38.59
C ALA A 21 8.75 -13.12 37.28
N ALA A 22 8.29 -14.36 37.19
CA ALA A 22 8.43 -15.18 36.00
C ALA A 22 7.48 -14.78 34.84
N CYS A 23 6.46 -13.96 35.09
CA CYS A 23 5.54 -13.46 34.05
C CYS A 23 5.97 -12.11 33.45
N SER A 24 7.12 -11.57 33.84
CA SER A 24 7.73 -10.43 33.17
C SER A 24 8.59 -10.93 31.99
N ASP A 25 7.97 -11.67 31.08
CA ASP A 25 8.53 -11.88 29.77
C ASP A 25 8.56 -10.53 29.07
N SER A 26 9.68 -9.83 29.25
CA SER A 26 10.04 -8.68 28.40
C SER A 26 10.28 -9.26 27.01
N GLY A 27 9.17 -9.60 26.32
CA GLY A 27 9.20 -9.89 24.91
C GLY A 27 9.92 -8.72 24.24
N THR A 28 11.21 -8.89 24.04
CA THR A 28 11.93 -8.16 22.99
C THR A 28 11.20 -8.55 21.71
N GLY A 29 10.11 -7.85 21.42
CA GLY A 29 9.41 -7.97 20.16
C GLY A 29 10.45 -7.72 19.09
N GLU A 30 10.98 -8.81 18.55
CA GLU A 30 11.81 -8.79 17.36
C GLU A 30 10.98 -8.04 16.33
N ARG A 31 11.31 -6.74 16.16
CA ARG A 31 10.73 -5.95 15.09
C ARG A 31 11.21 -6.61 13.83
N VAL A 32 10.39 -7.50 13.29
CA VAL A 32 10.54 -7.97 11.93
C VAL A 32 10.55 -6.70 11.09
N LEU A 33 11.74 -6.23 10.77
CA LEU A 33 11.93 -5.17 9.80
C LEU A 33 11.48 -5.76 8.46
N VAL A 34 10.19 -5.64 8.18
CA VAL A 34 9.69 -5.93 6.84
C VAL A 34 10.44 -4.95 5.94
N ALA A 35 11.40 -5.47 5.20
CA ALA A 35 12.18 -4.69 4.26
C ALA A 35 11.19 -3.94 3.37
N ARG A 36 11.36 -2.62 3.24
CA ARG A 36 10.55 -1.85 2.29
C ARG A 36 10.70 -2.50 0.92
N PRO A 37 9.61 -2.69 0.16
CA PRO A 37 9.72 -3.20 -1.20
C PRO A 37 10.73 -2.34 -1.95
N ALA A 38 11.58 -2.98 -2.73
CA ALA A 38 12.59 -2.26 -3.52
C ALA A 38 11.93 -1.29 -4.50
N GLY A 39 10.71 -1.62 -4.95
CA GLY A 39 10.08 -0.96 -6.07
C GLY A 39 10.88 -1.23 -7.34
N GLY A 40 10.87 -0.30 -8.25
CA GLY A 40 11.66 -0.37 -9.47
C GLY A 40 11.06 0.48 -10.57
N ASP A 41 11.88 0.76 -11.58
CA ASP A 41 11.40 1.43 -12.77
C ASP A 41 10.63 0.48 -13.67
N PHE A 42 9.65 1.02 -14.35
CA PHE A 42 8.87 0.30 -15.34
C PHE A 42 8.41 1.21 -16.47
N VAL A 43 8.04 0.58 -17.57
CA VAL A 43 7.33 1.20 -18.69
C VAL A 43 6.06 0.40 -18.90
N LEU A 44 4.90 1.06 -18.81
CA LEU A 44 3.58 0.47 -19.06
C LEU A 44 2.79 1.32 -20.05
N GLN A 45 1.76 0.74 -20.67
CA GLN A 45 0.93 1.46 -21.64
C GLN A 45 -0.23 2.19 -20.96
N SER A 46 -0.45 3.43 -21.37
CA SER A 46 -1.65 4.21 -21.03
C SER A 46 -2.34 4.70 -22.30
N ALA A 47 -3.52 5.27 -22.17
CA ALA A 47 -4.25 5.85 -23.29
C ALA A 47 -3.54 7.09 -23.89
N ALA A 48 -2.63 7.72 -23.15
CA ALA A 48 -1.84 8.86 -23.63
C ALA A 48 -0.43 8.45 -24.13
N GLY A 49 -0.15 7.15 -24.20
CA GLY A 49 1.15 6.60 -24.55
C GLY A 49 1.85 5.93 -23.37
N PRO A 50 3.12 5.59 -23.50
CA PRO A 50 3.86 4.90 -22.46
C PRO A 50 4.06 5.75 -21.21
N VAL A 51 3.91 5.12 -20.06
CA VAL A 51 4.26 5.66 -18.74
C VAL A 51 5.62 5.09 -18.37
N ASP A 52 6.66 5.88 -18.53
CA ASP A 52 8.03 5.54 -18.15
C ASP A 52 8.37 6.24 -16.83
N THR A 53 8.54 5.47 -15.75
CA THR A 53 8.83 6.03 -14.43
C THR A 53 10.23 6.65 -14.34
N LYS A 54 11.18 6.26 -15.19
CA LYS A 54 12.48 6.96 -15.30
C LYS A 54 12.32 8.37 -15.83
N ALA A 55 11.47 8.56 -16.83
CA ALA A 55 11.16 9.89 -17.37
C ALA A 55 10.40 10.77 -16.39
N LEU A 56 9.79 10.18 -15.35
CA LEU A 56 9.08 10.90 -14.29
C LEU A 56 9.97 11.25 -13.07
N ARG A 57 11.27 11.05 -13.13
CA ARG A 57 12.20 11.50 -12.05
C ARG A 57 12.01 13.00 -11.78
N GLY A 58 12.21 13.39 -10.52
CA GLY A 58 11.91 14.75 -10.06
C GLY A 58 10.46 14.98 -9.65
N ASN A 59 9.56 14.00 -9.88
CA ASN A 59 8.19 14.02 -9.40
C ASN A 59 7.99 13.03 -8.26
N VAL A 60 6.98 13.27 -7.43
CA VAL A 60 6.46 12.33 -6.47
C VAL A 60 5.38 11.48 -7.16
N LEU A 61 5.50 10.14 -7.09
CA LEU A 61 4.50 9.25 -7.67
C LEU A 61 3.71 8.56 -6.56
N LEU A 62 2.40 8.52 -6.71
CA LEU A 62 1.48 7.71 -5.91
C LEU A 62 1.08 6.51 -6.78
N ILE A 63 1.61 5.34 -6.50
CA ILE A 63 1.34 4.13 -7.28
C ILE A 63 0.37 3.24 -6.53
N TYR A 64 -0.70 2.86 -7.20
CA TYR A 64 -1.72 1.94 -6.69
C TYR A 64 -1.92 0.78 -7.66
N PHE A 65 -1.97 -0.44 -7.14
CA PHE A 65 -2.29 -1.63 -7.93
C PHE A 65 -3.76 -1.97 -7.76
N GLY A 66 -4.49 -2.07 -8.86
CA GLY A 66 -5.93 -2.31 -8.83
C GLY A 66 -6.48 -2.71 -10.18
N TYR A 67 -7.80 -2.75 -10.36
CA TYR A 67 -8.44 -3.07 -11.63
C TYR A 67 -9.82 -2.39 -11.74
N VAL A 68 -10.29 -2.18 -12.98
CA VAL A 68 -11.51 -1.39 -13.25
C VAL A 68 -12.75 -2.01 -12.61
N ASN A 69 -12.88 -3.33 -12.64
CA ASN A 69 -14.05 -4.04 -12.14
C ASN A 69 -14.00 -4.38 -10.64
N CYS A 70 -13.12 -3.72 -9.87
CA CYS A 70 -13.07 -3.89 -8.42
C CYS A 70 -14.26 -3.17 -7.77
N PRO A 71 -15.12 -3.88 -7.02
CA PRO A 71 -16.35 -3.29 -6.51
C PRO A 71 -16.18 -2.47 -5.23
N ASP A 72 -15.02 -2.55 -4.56
CA ASP A 72 -14.88 -2.07 -3.18
C ASP A 72 -13.61 -1.23 -2.96
N ILE A 73 -12.46 -1.86 -2.78
CA ILE A 73 -11.25 -1.18 -2.30
C ILE A 73 -10.62 -0.22 -3.32
N CYS A 74 -10.73 -0.49 -4.63
CA CYS A 74 -10.17 0.39 -5.66
C CYS A 74 -10.86 1.77 -5.69
N PRO A 75 -12.21 1.88 -5.77
CA PRO A 75 -12.84 3.20 -5.77
C PRO A 75 -12.54 4.00 -4.48
N VAL A 76 -12.45 3.36 -3.32
CA VAL A 76 -12.07 4.02 -2.07
C VAL A 76 -10.67 4.60 -2.14
N SER A 77 -9.70 3.82 -2.64
CA SER A 77 -8.30 4.26 -2.78
C SER A 77 -8.13 5.35 -3.83
N MET A 78 -8.86 5.25 -4.95
CA MET A 78 -8.85 6.29 -5.99
C MET A 78 -9.45 7.60 -5.49
N ALA A 79 -10.57 7.54 -4.76
CA ALA A 79 -11.19 8.73 -4.15
C ALA A 79 -10.27 9.40 -3.12
N ALA A 80 -9.56 8.62 -2.29
CA ALA A 80 -8.58 9.14 -1.35
C ALA A 80 -7.41 9.84 -2.06
N GLY A 81 -6.92 9.25 -3.16
CA GLY A 81 -5.90 9.86 -4.00
C GLY A 81 -6.37 11.16 -4.65
N ALA A 82 -7.61 11.18 -5.17
CA ALA A 82 -8.23 12.39 -5.73
C ALA A 82 -8.33 13.51 -4.69
N ALA A 83 -8.78 13.19 -3.47
CA ALA A 83 -8.84 14.14 -2.37
C ALA A 83 -7.46 14.72 -2.03
N ALA A 84 -6.41 13.88 -2.04
CA ALA A 84 -5.05 14.35 -1.82
C ALA A 84 -4.56 15.27 -2.94
N LEU A 85 -4.77 14.91 -4.22
CA LEU A 85 -4.41 15.76 -5.37
C LEU A 85 -5.13 17.10 -5.36
N ASN A 86 -6.40 17.13 -4.95
CA ASN A 86 -7.19 18.37 -4.83
C ASN A 86 -6.69 19.27 -3.69
N ALA A 87 -6.15 18.69 -2.61
CA ALA A 87 -5.60 19.43 -1.47
C ALA A 87 -4.18 19.99 -1.70
N LEU A 88 -3.51 19.56 -2.77
CA LEU A 88 -2.22 20.11 -3.21
C LEU A 88 -2.42 21.44 -3.96
N THR A 89 -1.49 22.37 -3.75
CA THR A 89 -1.42 23.57 -4.58
C THR A 89 -1.18 23.21 -6.06
N PRO A 90 -1.48 24.10 -7.01
CA PRO A 90 -1.21 23.85 -8.43
C PRO A 90 0.27 23.47 -8.71
N ALA A 91 1.22 24.11 -8.02
CA ALA A 91 2.65 23.84 -8.16
C ALA A 91 3.03 22.46 -7.61
N GLU A 92 2.53 22.09 -6.43
CA GLU A 92 2.74 20.76 -5.84
C GLU A 92 2.12 19.66 -6.70
N ARG A 93 0.90 19.87 -7.18
CA ARG A 93 0.19 18.95 -8.05
C ARG A 93 0.88 18.76 -9.41
N ALA A 94 1.49 19.82 -9.97
CA ALA A 94 2.27 19.72 -11.19
C ALA A 94 3.47 18.76 -11.07
N LYS A 95 3.99 18.59 -9.84
CA LYS A 95 5.09 17.67 -9.51
C LYS A 95 4.64 16.36 -8.87
N THR A 96 3.34 16.08 -8.85
CA THR A 96 2.78 14.85 -8.27
C THR A 96 1.98 14.10 -9.34
N ARG A 97 2.16 12.79 -9.44
CA ARG A 97 1.39 11.92 -10.35
C ARG A 97 0.79 10.77 -9.56
N MET A 98 -0.47 10.49 -9.79
CA MET A 98 -1.08 9.24 -9.30
C MET A 98 -1.27 8.30 -10.49
N ILE A 99 -0.73 7.08 -10.34
CA ILE A 99 -0.73 6.04 -11.38
C ILE A 99 -1.43 4.81 -10.80
N MET A 100 -2.50 4.37 -11.45
CA MET A 100 -3.12 3.08 -11.19
C MET A 100 -2.56 2.06 -12.16
N ILE A 101 -1.91 1.02 -11.65
CA ILE A 101 -1.40 -0.12 -12.43
C ILE A 101 -2.43 -1.24 -12.37
N SER A 102 -2.91 -1.68 -13.54
CA SER A 102 -3.85 -2.78 -13.60
C SER A 102 -3.20 -4.12 -13.22
N VAL A 103 -3.88 -4.87 -12.35
CA VAL A 103 -3.59 -6.28 -12.03
C VAL A 103 -4.49 -7.25 -12.79
N ASP A 104 -5.27 -6.74 -13.74
CA ASP A 104 -6.22 -7.51 -14.55
C ASP A 104 -6.07 -7.19 -16.06
N PRO A 105 -4.91 -7.46 -16.64
CA PRO A 105 -4.63 -7.11 -18.04
C PRO A 105 -5.50 -7.86 -19.06
N GLU A 106 -6.24 -8.89 -18.64
CA GLU A 106 -7.19 -9.60 -19.50
C GLU A 106 -8.41 -8.74 -19.82
N ARG A 107 -8.91 -7.95 -18.86
CA ARG A 107 -10.13 -7.15 -18.99
C ARG A 107 -9.86 -5.67 -19.12
N ASP A 108 -8.77 -5.18 -18.55
CA ASP A 108 -8.44 -3.77 -18.54
C ASP A 108 -7.64 -3.38 -19.79
N THR A 109 -8.11 -2.34 -20.45
CA THR A 109 -7.41 -1.73 -21.59
C THR A 109 -6.98 -0.30 -21.21
N PRO A 110 -6.00 0.29 -21.91
CA PRO A 110 -5.62 1.68 -21.68
C PRO A 110 -6.80 2.65 -21.71
N ALA A 111 -7.76 2.44 -22.62
CA ALA A 111 -8.97 3.28 -22.74
C ALA A 111 -9.88 3.14 -21.51
N LYS A 112 -10.19 1.91 -21.09
CA LYS A 112 -11.03 1.66 -19.90
C LYS A 112 -10.40 2.24 -18.64
N LEU A 113 -9.09 2.09 -18.48
CA LEU A 113 -8.36 2.63 -17.33
C LEU A 113 -8.37 4.16 -17.33
N LYS A 114 -8.20 4.80 -18.50
CA LYS A 114 -8.34 6.25 -18.63
C LYS A 114 -9.69 6.75 -18.14
N ASP A 115 -10.78 6.14 -18.64
CA ASP A 115 -12.12 6.54 -18.26
C ASP A 115 -12.38 6.33 -16.77
N TYR A 116 -11.93 5.20 -16.24
CA TYR A 116 -12.05 4.86 -14.83
C TYR A 116 -11.33 5.87 -13.92
N VAL A 117 -10.04 6.13 -14.15
CA VAL A 117 -9.29 7.04 -13.27
C VAL A 117 -9.69 8.49 -13.44
N ALA A 118 -10.11 8.91 -14.64
CA ALA A 118 -10.59 10.27 -14.93
C ALA A 118 -11.89 10.59 -14.17
N TYR A 119 -12.72 9.60 -13.87
CA TYR A 119 -13.89 9.77 -13.01
C TYR A 119 -13.52 10.32 -11.63
N PHE A 120 -12.37 9.93 -11.09
CA PHE A 120 -11.91 10.41 -9.78
C PHE A 120 -11.16 11.73 -9.88
N HIS A 121 -10.18 11.81 -10.80
CA HIS A 121 -9.43 13.06 -11.00
C HIS A 121 -8.76 13.08 -12.40
N PRO A 122 -8.85 14.20 -13.14
CA PRO A 122 -8.37 14.28 -14.53
C PRO A 122 -6.87 14.12 -14.71
N SER A 123 -6.06 14.32 -13.65
CA SER A 123 -4.60 14.13 -13.71
C SER A 123 -4.13 12.74 -13.33
N MET A 124 -5.03 11.84 -12.97
CA MET A 124 -4.69 10.45 -12.72
C MET A 124 -4.41 9.70 -14.01
N VAL A 125 -3.50 8.73 -13.94
CA VAL A 125 -3.10 7.92 -15.09
C VAL A 125 -3.39 6.46 -14.78
N GLY A 126 -4.10 5.79 -15.68
CA GLY A 126 -4.24 4.33 -15.66
C GLY A 126 -3.24 3.70 -16.62
N ALA A 127 -2.52 2.69 -16.15
CA ALA A 127 -1.50 2.00 -16.91
C ALA A 127 -1.67 0.48 -16.84
N VAL A 128 -1.39 -0.21 -17.94
CA VAL A 128 -1.49 -1.67 -18.05
C VAL A 128 -0.31 -2.22 -18.86
N GLY A 129 0.15 -3.40 -18.49
CA GLY A 129 1.13 -4.19 -19.23
C GLY A 129 0.56 -5.54 -19.62
N THR A 130 1.39 -6.41 -20.14
CA THR A 130 1.12 -7.83 -20.27
C THR A 130 1.04 -8.49 -18.88
N ALA A 131 0.50 -9.68 -18.79
CA ALA A 131 0.48 -10.46 -17.55
C ALA A 131 1.89 -10.67 -16.97
N THR A 132 2.88 -10.90 -17.83
CA THR A 132 4.29 -11.08 -17.43
C THR A 132 4.88 -9.78 -16.86
N GLU A 133 4.68 -8.64 -17.52
CA GLU A 133 5.14 -7.34 -17.03
C GLU A 133 4.47 -6.97 -15.71
N THR A 134 3.14 -7.15 -15.62
CA THR A 134 2.38 -6.93 -14.39
C THR A 134 2.93 -7.77 -13.23
N ALA A 135 3.19 -9.06 -13.46
CA ALA A 135 3.72 -9.96 -12.43
C ALA A 135 5.14 -9.53 -11.97
N ALA A 136 6.00 -9.14 -12.91
CA ALA A 136 7.35 -8.68 -12.60
C ALA A 136 7.33 -7.39 -11.75
N ILE A 137 6.50 -6.42 -12.14
CA ILE A 137 6.36 -5.14 -11.42
C ILE A 137 5.73 -5.38 -10.04
N ALA A 138 4.63 -6.13 -9.95
CA ALA A 138 4.00 -6.46 -8.69
C ALA A 138 4.99 -7.12 -7.71
N LYS A 139 5.81 -8.06 -8.19
CA LYS A 139 6.86 -8.70 -7.40
C LYS A 139 7.87 -7.69 -6.86
N SER A 140 8.34 -6.73 -7.68
CA SER A 140 9.32 -5.73 -7.24
C SER A 140 8.77 -4.78 -6.18
N PHE A 141 7.45 -4.53 -6.20
CA PHE A 141 6.74 -3.75 -5.21
C PHE A 141 6.22 -4.58 -4.02
N GLY A 142 6.43 -5.89 -4.00
CA GLY A 142 5.90 -6.78 -2.96
C GLY A 142 4.36 -6.84 -2.95
N VAL A 143 3.74 -6.62 -4.11
CA VAL A 143 2.28 -6.67 -4.29
C VAL A 143 1.85 -8.10 -4.58
N GLY A 144 0.93 -8.61 -3.75
CA GLY A 144 0.21 -9.84 -4.03
C GLY A 144 -1.08 -9.54 -4.79
N TYR A 145 -1.41 -10.38 -5.77
CA TYR A 145 -2.72 -10.40 -6.41
C TYR A 145 -3.06 -11.81 -6.89
N VAL A 146 -4.34 -12.19 -6.83
CA VAL A 146 -4.82 -13.51 -7.20
C VAL A 146 -6.19 -13.40 -7.87
N ARG A 147 -6.29 -13.90 -9.10
CA ARG A 147 -7.57 -14.04 -9.78
C ARG A 147 -8.40 -15.14 -9.10
N GLN A 148 -9.59 -14.80 -8.70
CA GLN A 148 -10.55 -15.73 -8.11
C GLN A 148 -11.24 -16.57 -9.18
N PRO A 149 -11.83 -17.72 -8.81
CA PRO A 149 -12.60 -18.54 -9.74
C PRO A 149 -13.71 -17.75 -10.43
N THR A 150 -13.93 -18.06 -11.70
CA THR A 150 -15.01 -17.45 -12.48
C THR A 150 -16.38 -17.87 -11.91
N ARG A 151 -17.23 -16.88 -11.66
CA ARG A 151 -18.59 -17.08 -11.18
C ARG A 151 -19.51 -17.57 -12.29
N PRO A 152 -20.72 -18.09 -11.96
CA PRO A 152 -21.69 -18.53 -12.96
C PRO A 152 -22.12 -17.44 -13.97
N ASP A 153 -22.04 -16.17 -13.59
CA ASP A 153 -22.31 -15.02 -14.46
C ASP A 153 -21.16 -14.67 -15.42
N GLY A 154 -20.07 -15.46 -15.40
CA GLY A 154 -18.87 -15.23 -16.20
C GLY A 154 -17.91 -14.19 -15.59
N GLY A 155 -18.28 -13.52 -14.49
CA GLY A 155 -17.43 -12.56 -13.81
C GLY A 155 -16.42 -13.22 -12.87
N TYR A 156 -15.34 -12.49 -12.55
CA TYR A 156 -14.39 -12.88 -11.50
C TYR A 156 -13.86 -11.66 -10.76
N ALA A 157 -13.44 -11.86 -9.52
CA ALA A 157 -12.72 -10.89 -8.74
C ALA A 157 -11.20 -11.13 -8.84
N VAL A 158 -10.42 -10.11 -8.52
CA VAL A 158 -8.98 -10.22 -8.31
C VAL A 158 -8.69 -9.67 -6.92
N ASP A 159 -8.27 -10.55 -6.01
CA ASP A 159 -7.78 -10.13 -4.71
C ASP A 159 -6.41 -9.47 -4.91
N HIS A 160 -6.17 -8.35 -4.26
CA HIS A 160 -4.91 -7.63 -4.40
C HIS A 160 -4.57 -6.79 -3.17
N SER A 161 -3.29 -6.47 -3.04
CA SER A 161 -2.80 -5.55 -2.02
C SER A 161 -3.44 -4.17 -2.18
N SER A 162 -3.81 -3.53 -1.06
CA SER A 162 -4.58 -2.27 -1.03
C SER A 162 -3.75 -1.02 -0.71
N GLN A 163 -2.42 -1.16 -0.53
CA GLN A 163 -1.56 -0.03 -0.21
C GLN A 163 -1.31 0.86 -1.42
N THR A 164 -1.11 2.16 -1.15
CA THR A 164 -0.55 3.11 -2.10
C THR A 164 0.94 3.31 -1.81
N PHE A 165 1.77 3.12 -2.81
CA PHE A 165 3.21 3.34 -2.73
C PHE A 165 3.52 4.79 -3.07
N VAL A 166 4.24 5.47 -2.18
CA VAL A 166 4.75 6.82 -2.44
C VAL A 166 6.20 6.68 -2.91
N ILE A 167 6.44 7.11 -4.14
CA ILE A 167 7.77 7.09 -4.76
C ILE A 167 8.32 8.52 -4.74
N GLY A 168 9.52 8.65 -4.21
CA GLY A 168 10.22 9.93 -4.17
C GLY A 168 10.75 10.38 -5.54
N PRO A 169 11.20 11.63 -5.66
CA PRO A 169 11.79 12.17 -6.89
C PRO A 169 13.01 11.38 -7.39
N ASP A 170 13.69 10.67 -6.52
CA ASP A 170 14.81 9.76 -6.82
C ASP A 170 14.34 8.39 -7.35
N GLY A 171 13.03 8.14 -7.38
CA GLY A 171 12.39 6.91 -7.84
C GLY A 171 12.42 5.76 -6.84
N LYS A 172 12.75 6.00 -5.60
CA LYS A 172 12.70 4.98 -4.55
C LYS A 172 11.38 5.02 -3.79
N VAL A 173 10.99 3.88 -3.26
CA VAL A 173 9.83 3.79 -2.37
C VAL A 173 10.15 4.54 -1.07
N ALA A 174 9.49 5.69 -0.89
CA ALA A 174 9.65 6.54 0.29
C ALA A 174 8.72 6.09 1.43
N GLU A 175 7.47 5.76 1.14
CA GLU A 175 6.47 5.36 2.14
C GLU A 175 5.42 4.42 1.52
N LEU A 176 4.85 3.55 2.36
CA LEU A 176 3.65 2.76 2.05
C LEU A 176 2.48 3.32 2.85
N LEU A 177 1.44 3.71 2.15
CA LEU A 177 0.22 4.25 2.75
C LEU A 177 -0.85 3.16 2.75
N PRO A 178 -1.35 2.73 3.92
CA PRO A 178 -2.43 1.76 3.99
C PRO A 178 -3.73 2.36 3.45
N MET A 179 -4.66 1.49 3.02
CA MET A 179 -6.02 1.92 2.70
C MET A 179 -6.66 2.64 3.90
N GLY A 180 -7.45 3.68 3.62
CA GLY A 180 -8.11 4.47 4.66
C GLY A 180 -7.21 5.48 5.38
N VAL A 181 -5.95 5.65 4.94
CA VAL A 181 -5.10 6.71 5.48
C VAL A 181 -5.75 8.09 5.29
N PRO A 182 -5.74 8.96 6.31
CA PRO A 182 -6.31 10.31 6.18
C PRO A 182 -5.64 11.11 5.05
N THR A 183 -6.43 11.86 4.28
CA THR A 183 -5.95 12.74 3.19
C THR A 183 -4.81 13.65 3.63
N GLY A 184 -4.90 14.24 4.84
CA GLY A 184 -3.85 15.09 5.39
C GLY A 184 -2.50 14.39 5.53
N LYS A 185 -2.49 13.08 5.84
CA LYS A 185 -1.26 12.29 5.91
C LYS A 185 -0.65 12.09 4.52
N VAL A 186 -1.49 11.80 3.50
CA VAL A 186 -1.02 11.68 2.11
C VAL A 186 -0.37 12.98 1.64
N VAL A 187 -1.07 14.11 1.85
CA VAL A 187 -0.57 15.45 1.50
C VAL A 187 0.73 15.79 2.22
N ALA A 188 0.81 15.52 3.53
CA ALA A 188 2.03 15.76 4.31
C ALA A 188 3.21 14.92 3.80
N THR A 189 2.96 13.66 3.42
CA THR A 189 3.99 12.78 2.85
C THR A 189 4.49 13.31 1.52
N VAL A 190 3.58 13.73 0.62
CA VAL A 190 3.94 14.33 -0.67
C VAL A 190 4.78 15.60 -0.46
N ARG A 191 4.33 16.51 0.40
CA ARG A 191 5.04 17.80 0.69
C ARG A 191 6.44 17.60 1.24
N LYS A 192 6.64 16.56 2.04
CA LYS A 192 7.97 16.22 2.58
C LYS A 192 8.98 15.81 1.49
N LEU A 193 8.48 15.35 0.34
CA LEU A 193 9.30 14.84 -0.77
C LEU A 193 9.48 15.85 -1.92
N LEU A 194 8.65 16.89 -1.96
CA LEU A 194 8.74 18.00 -2.93
C LEU A 194 9.77 19.03 -2.53
#